data_c96fa1b5b0303aa93d5ed45f261ba838
#
_entry.id   c96fa1b5b0303aa93d5ed45f261ba838
#
_cell.length_a   1.000
_cell.length_b   1.000
_cell.length_c   1.000
_cell.angle_alpha   90.00
_cell.angle_beta   90.00
_cell.angle_gamma   90.00
#
_symmetry.space_group_name_H-M   'P 1'
#
loop_
_entity.id
_entity.type
_entity.pdbx_description
1 polymer ?
#
loop_
_entity_poly.entity_id
_entity_poly.type
_entity_poly.pdbx_seq_one_letter_code
_entity_poly.pdbx_strand_id
1 'polypeptide(L)'
;QITTKVSAALAAGCTMVLKPSEISPYCGMLLAEVFDKAGIPNGVFNLVNGYGPVVGAALSEHKDVAMMSFTGSTRAGIAVAQASATSVKRVHQELGGKSSNIILDDVADLEKSVKGGAGHCFLNSGQSCNAPTKMLVSSKNYDKAVEVAVTTAKNTTVGDPHGEFRIGPIANKTQYEKI
;
A
#
# COMPACT_ATOMS: atom_id res chain seq x y z
N GLN A 1 -1.57 0.79 6.80
CA GLN A 1 -1.99 1.99 6.04
C GLN A 1 -3.15 2.76 6.70
N ILE A 2 -4.13 2.07 7.29
CA ILE A 2 -5.22 2.77 8.01
C ILE A 2 -4.64 3.66 9.10
N THR A 3 -3.78 3.14 9.95
CA THR A 3 -3.18 3.86 11.07
C THR A 3 -2.38 5.08 10.65
N THR A 4 -1.60 5.03 9.56
CA THR A 4 -0.81 6.17 9.07
C THR A 4 -1.67 7.40 8.70
N LYS A 5 -2.88 7.18 8.21
CA LYS A 5 -3.81 8.26 7.85
C LYS A 5 -4.66 8.70 9.05
N VAL A 6 -5.22 7.73 9.75
CA VAL A 6 -6.16 7.97 10.85
C VAL A 6 -5.46 8.64 12.04
N SER A 7 -4.28 8.18 12.45
CA SER A 7 -3.56 8.80 13.57
C SER A 7 -3.14 10.24 13.28
N ALA A 8 -2.70 10.52 12.07
CA ALA A 8 -2.34 11.88 11.66
C ALA A 8 -3.55 12.83 11.66
N ALA A 9 -4.69 12.37 11.16
CA ALA A 9 -5.92 13.15 11.15
C ALA A 9 -6.46 13.42 12.56
N LEU A 10 -6.44 12.42 13.44
CA LEU A 10 -6.83 12.57 14.85
C LEU A 10 -5.88 13.53 15.58
N ALA A 11 -4.58 13.39 15.40
CA ALA A 11 -3.60 14.28 16.00
C ALA A 11 -3.76 15.74 15.54
N ALA A 12 -4.23 15.94 14.32
CA ALA A 12 -4.57 17.26 13.78
C ALA A 12 -5.96 17.80 14.22
N GLY A 13 -6.70 17.05 15.04
CA GLY A 13 -8.04 17.43 15.50
C GLY A 13 -9.13 17.32 14.42
N CYS A 14 -8.92 16.53 13.39
CA CYS A 14 -9.89 16.37 12.30
C CYS A 14 -10.91 15.27 12.62
N THR A 15 -12.15 15.50 12.19
CA THR A 15 -13.13 14.42 12.03
C THR A 15 -12.91 13.70 10.71
N MET A 16 -13.30 12.42 10.62
CA MET A 16 -13.05 11.65 9.42
C MET A 16 -14.11 10.59 9.14
N VAL A 17 -14.19 10.22 7.86
CA VAL A 17 -14.90 9.04 7.38
C VAL A 17 -13.90 8.11 6.74
N LEU A 18 -13.76 6.90 7.25
CA LEU A 18 -12.91 5.84 6.68
C LEU A 18 -13.76 4.91 5.82
N LYS A 19 -13.40 4.76 4.54
CA LYS A 19 -13.84 3.66 3.70
C LYS A 19 -12.66 2.71 3.47
N PRO A 20 -12.61 1.54 4.12
CA PRO A 20 -11.56 0.54 3.84
C PRO A 20 -11.75 -0.08 2.45
N SER A 21 -10.73 -0.80 1.98
CA SER A 21 -10.88 -1.65 0.79
C SER A 21 -11.96 -2.70 1.02
N GLU A 22 -12.80 -2.92 0.03
CA GLU A 22 -13.81 -4.00 0.03
C GLU A 22 -13.18 -5.41 0.10
N ILE A 23 -11.90 -5.53 -0.25
CA ILE A 23 -11.16 -6.80 -0.17
C ILE A 23 -10.68 -7.09 1.27
N SER A 24 -10.48 -6.05 2.09
CA SER A 24 -9.93 -6.19 3.45
C SER A 24 -10.57 -5.21 4.43
N PRO A 25 -11.88 -5.31 4.70
CA PRO A 25 -12.58 -4.32 5.53
C PRO A 25 -12.37 -4.55 7.04
N TYR A 26 -12.07 -5.76 7.48
CA TYR A 26 -12.07 -6.15 8.89
C TYR A 26 -11.15 -5.32 9.79
N CYS A 27 -9.97 -4.96 9.32
CA CYS A 27 -9.06 -4.11 10.11
C CYS A 27 -9.67 -2.72 10.40
N GLY A 28 -10.44 -2.17 9.44
CA GLY A 28 -11.18 -0.91 9.66
C GLY A 28 -12.29 -1.07 10.69
N MET A 29 -13.02 -2.18 10.65
CA MET A 29 -14.09 -2.51 11.60
C MET A 29 -13.53 -2.68 13.02
N LEU A 30 -12.47 -3.45 13.19
CA LEU A 30 -11.79 -3.62 14.47
C LEU A 30 -11.27 -2.29 15.04
N LEU A 31 -10.74 -1.42 14.18
CA LEU A 31 -10.29 -0.10 14.61
C LEU A 31 -11.44 0.77 15.11
N ALA A 32 -12.62 0.70 14.47
CA ALA A 32 -13.81 1.39 14.93
C ALA A 32 -14.25 0.93 16.34
N GLU A 33 -14.23 -0.39 16.59
CA GLU A 33 -14.51 -0.95 17.91
C GLU A 33 -13.48 -0.51 18.96
N VAL A 34 -12.20 -0.44 18.58
CA VAL A 34 -11.11 0.04 19.48
C VAL A 34 -11.35 1.49 19.85
N PHE A 35 -11.73 2.34 18.91
CA PHE A 35 -12.00 3.75 19.16
C PHE A 35 -13.23 3.98 20.02
N ASP A 36 -14.29 3.21 19.81
CA ASP A 36 -15.48 3.22 20.66
C ASP A 36 -15.11 2.86 22.11
N LYS A 37 -14.40 1.76 22.31
CA LYS A 37 -13.93 1.32 23.65
C LYS A 37 -12.93 2.30 24.28
N ALA A 38 -12.15 3.02 23.48
CA ALA A 38 -11.22 4.04 23.95
C ALA A 38 -11.89 5.38 24.32
N GLY A 39 -13.20 5.51 24.06
CA GLY A 39 -13.97 6.73 24.35
C GLY A 39 -13.72 7.89 23.38
N ILE A 40 -13.35 7.61 22.14
CA ILE A 40 -13.30 8.63 21.09
C ILE A 40 -14.72 9.18 20.91
N PRO A 41 -14.91 10.50 20.93
CA PRO A 41 -16.25 11.09 20.83
C PRO A 41 -16.97 10.70 19.54
N ASN A 42 -18.27 10.47 19.63
CA ASN A 42 -19.12 10.15 18.48
C ASN A 42 -18.97 11.19 17.38
N GLY A 43 -18.85 10.72 16.12
CA GLY A 43 -18.71 11.59 14.95
C GLY A 43 -17.27 11.98 14.63
N VAL A 44 -16.29 11.75 15.52
CA VAL A 44 -14.88 12.03 15.23
C VAL A 44 -14.33 11.00 14.24
N PHE A 45 -14.58 9.72 14.47
CA PHE A 45 -14.26 8.65 13.55
C PHE A 45 -15.52 7.92 13.09
N ASN A 46 -15.70 7.81 11.78
CA ASN A 46 -16.86 7.17 11.18
C ASN A 46 -16.38 6.14 10.15
N LEU A 47 -16.93 4.94 10.18
CA LEU A 47 -16.61 3.86 9.25
C LEU A 47 -17.77 3.62 8.30
N VAL A 48 -17.50 3.59 7.00
CA VAL A 48 -18.46 3.14 5.98
C VAL A 48 -17.84 2.09 5.09
N ASN A 49 -18.46 0.93 5.01
CA ASN A 49 -18.09 -0.12 4.08
C ASN A 49 -18.81 0.07 2.74
N GLY A 50 -18.18 -0.43 1.68
CA GLY A 50 -18.78 -0.43 0.35
C GLY A 50 -17.74 -0.40 -0.77
N TYR A 51 -18.23 -0.52 -1.99
CA TYR A 51 -17.39 -0.53 -3.17
C TYR A 51 -16.82 0.84 -3.50
N GLY A 52 -15.54 0.86 -3.98
CA GLY A 52 -14.87 2.08 -4.38
C GLY A 52 -15.67 2.95 -5.35
N PRO A 53 -16.20 2.38 -6.46
CA PRO A 53 -16.98 3.15 -7.43
C PRO A 53 -18.31 3.73 -6.92
N VAL A 54 -18.81 3.26 -5.79
CA VAL A 54 -20.07 3.76 -5.19
C VAL A 54 -19.75 4.68 -4.00
N VAL A 55 -19.27 4.13 -2.91
CA VAL A 55 -19.04 4.89 -1.66
C VAL A 55 -17.82 5.81 -1.80
N GLY A 56 -16.75 5.35 -2.46
CA GLY A 56 -15.55 6.16 -2.69
C GLY A 56 -15.85 7.36 -3.61
N ALA A 57 -16.62 7.15 -4.66
CA ALA A 57 -17.07 8.23 -5.55
C ALA A 57 -17.93 9.23 -4.81
N ALA A 58 -18.94 8.77 -4.07
CA ALA A 58 -19.81 9.64 -3.26
C ALA A 58 -19.03 10.52 -2.27
N LEU A 59 -18.03 9.94 -1.57
CA LEU A 59 -17.15 10.71 -0.67
C LEU A 59 -16.32 11.75 -1.44
N SER A 60 -15.82 11.38 -2.63
CA SER A 60 -14.99 12.28 -3.45
C SER A 60 -15.78 13.48 -3.97
N GLU A 61 -17.05 13.30 -4.29
CA GLU A 61 -17.94 14.34 -4.82
C GLU A 61 -18.58 15.18 -3.69
N HIS A 62 -18.69 14.65 -2.47
CA HIS A 62 -19.46 15.27 -1.41
C HIS A 62 -18.90 16.64 -1.01
N LYS A 63 -19.73 17.67 -1.06
CA LYS A 63 -19.34 19.08 -0.82
C LYS A 63 -18.81 19.35 0.59
N ASP A 64 -19.28 18.60 1.60
CA ASP A 64 -18.92 18.78 3.00
C ASP A 64 -17.66 17.95 3.39
N VAL A 65 -17.06 17.21 2.44
CA VAL A 65 -15.76 16.57 2.61
C VAL A 65 -14.67 17.56 2.18
N ALA A 66 -13.91 18.09 3.13
CA ALA A 66 -12.91 19.12 2.88
C ALA A 66 -11.61 18.56 2.25
N MET A 67 -11.30 17.27 2.51
CA MET A 67 -10.08 16.63 2.00
C MET A 67 -10.32 15.15 1.72
N MET A 68 -9.78 14.68 0.59
CA MET A 68 -9.66 13.25 0.29
C MET A 68 -8.24 12.77 0.54
N SER A 69 -8.09 11.67 1.28
CA SER A 69 -6.82 10.95 1.43
C SER A 69 -6.99 9.55 0.87
N PHE A 70 -6.43 9.31 -0.31
CA PHE A 70 -6.63 8.08 -1.08
C PHE A 70 -5.33 7.25 -1.14
N THR A 71 -5.48 5.94 -1.04
CA THR A 71 -4.41 4.96 -1.35
C THR A 71 -4.99 3.89 -2.27
N GLY A 72 -4.36 3.67 -3.41
CA GLY A 72 -4.82 2.67 -4.35
C GLY A 72 -4.15 2.75 -5.72
N SER A 73 -4.85 2.28 -6.76
CA SER A 73 -4.31 2.30 -8.13
C SER A 73 -4.32 3.72 -8.72
N THR A 74 -3.38 3.98 -9.64
CA THR A 74 -3.32 5.25 -10.39
C THR A 74 -4.66 5.58 -11.08
N ARG A 75 -5.30 4.58 -11.69
CA ARG A 75 -6.63 4.76 -12.33
C ARG A 75 -7.68 5.27 -11.33
N ALA A 76 -7.75 4.68 -10.15
CA ALA A 76 -8.70 5.10 -9.13
C ALA A 76 -8.30 6.47 -8.53
N GLY A 77 -7.02 6.75 -8.38
CA GLY A 77 -6.52 8.06 -7.95
C GLY A 77 -6.92 9.19 -8.90
N ILE A 78 -6.82 8.96 -10.20
CA ILE A 78 -7.29 9.91 -11.23
C ILE A 78 -8.79 10.19 -11.05
N ALA A 79 -9.62 9.15 -10.90
CA ALA A 79 -11.05 9.31 -10.69
C ALA A 79 -11.38 10.09 -9.41
N VAL A 80 -10.69 9.80 -8.30
CA VAL A 80 -10.83 10.56 -7.04
C VAL A 80 -10.46 12.02 -7.23
N ALA A 81 -9.35 12.32 -7.91
CA ALA A 81 -8.92 13.70 -8.16
C ALA A 81 -9.93 14.47 -9.01
N GLN A 82 -10.42 13.85 -10.10
CA GLN A 82 -11.42 14.45 -10.99
C GLN A 82 -12.74 14.72 -10.26
N ALA A 83 -13.25 13.75 -9.50
CA ALA A 83 -14.49 13.91 -8.73
C ALA A 83 -14.34 14.99 -7.64
N SER A 84 -13.17 15.11 -7.03
CA SER A 84 -12.88 16.10 -5.99
C SER A 84 -12.71 17.53 -6.52
N ALA A 85 -12.40 17.69 -7.79
CA ALA A 85 -12.10 18.98 -8.40
C ALA A 85 -13.32 19.95 -8.39
N THR A 86 -14.53 19.42 -8.45
CA THR A 86 -15.77 20.23 -8.49
C THR A 86 -15.97 21.09 -7.22
N SER A 87 -15.42 20.68 -6.09
CA SER A 87 -15.47 21.42 -4.82
C SER A 87 -14.10 21.97 -4.39
N VAL A 88 -13.09 21.89 -5.27
CA VAL A 88 -11.71 22.39 -5.04
C VAL A 88 -11.10 21.84 -3.73
N LYS A 89 -11.54 20.65 -3.28
CA LYS A 89 -11.03 20.03 -2.06
C LYS A 89 -9.60 19.53 -2.24
N ARG A 90 -8.83 19.53 -1.17
CA ARG A 90 -7.49 18.94 -1.16
C ARG A 90 -7.56 17.43 -1.41
N VAL A 91 -6.66 16.93 -2.24
CA VAL A 91 -6.51 15.49 -2.48
C VAL A 91 -5.07 15.08 -2.21
N HIS A 92 -4.87 14.19 -1.24
CA HIS A 92 -3.61 13.52 -0.98
C HIS A 92 -3.68 12.10 -1.51
N GLN A 93 -2.68 11.68 -2.27
CA GLN A 93 -2.68 10.38 -2.97
C GLN A 93 -1.41 9.59 -2.70
N GLU A 94 -1.60 8.32 -2.33
CA GLU A 94 -0.59 7.29 -2.29
C GLU A 94 -0.93 6.24 -3.35
N LEU A 95 -0.12 6.16 -4.39
CA LEU A 95 -0.40 5.34 -5.57
C LEU A 95 0.67 4.26 -5.77
N GLY A 96 0.55 3.50 -6.84
CA GLY A 96 1.54 2.50 -7.21
C GLY A 96 2.86 3.12 -7.66
N GLY A 97 3.92 2.35 -7.56
CA GLY A 97 5.26 2.78 -7.94
C GLY A 97 6.12 1.66 -8.48
N LYS A 98 7.31 2.04 -8.94
CA LYS A 98 8.42 1.19 -9.33
C LYS A 98 9.69 1.71 -8.66
N SER A 99 9.74 1.58 -7.33
CA SER A 99 10.83 2.12 -6.51
C SER A 99 12.18 1.54 -6.92
N SER A 100 13.19 2.39 -6.90
CA SER A 100 14.56 1.98 -7.23
C SER A 100 15.29 1.51 -5.97
N ASN A 101 16.06 0.42 -6.12
CA ASN A 101 17.09 0.00 -5.20
C ASN A 101 18.44 0.29 -5.88
N ILE A 102 19.21 1.20 -5.33
CA ILE A 102 20.46 1.66 -5.93
C ILE A 102 21.63 1.09 -5.11
N ILE A 103 22.47 0.29 -5.76
CA ILE A 103 23.66 -0.32 -5.15
C ILE A 103 24.90 0.33 -5.78
N LEU A 104 25.66 1.05 -4.97
CA LEU A 104 26.85 1.76 -5.39
C LEU A 104 28.05 0.82 -5.54
N ASP A 105 29.09 1.28 -6.25
CA ASP A 105 30.30 0.49 -6.54
C ASP A 105 31.13 0.12 -5.31
N ASP A 106 31.08 0.96 -4.31
CA ASP A 106 31.83 0.85 -3.06
C ASP A 106 31.01 0.18 -1.94
N VAL A 107 29.90 -0.48 -2.28
CA VAL A 107 29.11 -1.21 -1.30
C VAL A 107 29.98 -2.24 -0.55
N ALA A 108 29.94 -2.21 0.77
CA ALA A 108 30.79 -3.06 1.61
C ALA A 108 30.49 -4.57 1.44
N ASP A 109 29.23 -4.91 1.18
CA ASP A 109 28.77 -6.30 0.99
C ASP A 109 27.70 -6.32 -0.12
N LEU A 110 28.14 -6.61 -1.33
CA LEU A 110 27.27 -6.68 -2.50
C LEU A 110 26.21 -7.79 -2.37
N GLU A 111 26.62 -8.96 -1.90
CA GLU A 111 25.73 -10.12 -1.80
C GLU A 111 24.59 -9.85 -0.81
N LYS A 112 24.92 -9.36 0.38
CA LYS A 112 23.93 -8.99 1.40
C LYS A 112 22.99 -7.90 0.90
N SER A 113 23.51 -6.90 0.20
CA SER A 113 22.71 -5.77 -0.32
C SER A 113 21.74 -6.21 -1.43
N VAL A 114 22.22 -7.03 -2.37
CA VAL A 114 21.38 -7.58 -3.44
C VAL A 114 20.33 -8.54 -2.88
N LYS A 115 20.72 -9.45 -1.99
CA LYS A 115 19.81 -10.39 -1.32
C LYS A 115 18.73 -9.66 -0.52
N GLY A 116 19.13 -8.62 0.21
CA GLY A 116 18.21 -7.77 0.97
C GLY A 116 17.21 -7.05 0.07
N GLY A 117 17.69 -6.44 -1.01
CA GLY A 117 16.84 -5.72 -1.97
C GLY A 117 15.86 -6.64 -2.72
N ALA A 118 16.33 -7.78 -3.21
CA ALA A 118 15.48 -8.78 -3.85
C ALA A 118 14.46 -9.36 -2.87
N GLY A 119 14.87 -9.70 -1.66
CA GLY A 119 13.97 -10.18 -0.61
C GLY A 119 12.90 -9.15 -0.22
N HIS A 120 13.25 -7.87 -0.16
CA HIS A 120 12.30 -6.79 0.10
C HIS A 120 11.29 -6.64 -1.05
N CYS A 121 11.72 -6.80 -2.29
CA CYS A 121 10.83 -6.77 -3.45
C CYS A 121 9.71 -7.82 -3.36
N PHE A 122 10.02 -8.99 -2.79
CA PHE A 122 9.07 -10.11 -2.66
C PHE A 122 8.15 -10.03 -1.45
N LEU A 123 8.41 -9.14 -0.49
CA LEU A 123 7.54 -8.99 0.68
C LEU A 123 6.10 -8.74 0.27
N ASN A 124 5.16 -9.34 1.02
CA ASN A 124 3.74 -9.28 0.74
C ASN A 124 3.39 -9.72 -0.70
N SER A 125 4.14 -10.70 -1.23
CA SER A 125 4.01 -11.21 -2.60
C SER A 125 4.20 -10.12 -3.68
N GLY A 126 5.06 -9.13 -3.41
CA GLY A 126 5.30 -7.99 -4.29
C GLY A 126 4.17 -6.95 -4.33
N GLN A 127 3.15 -7.10 -3.50
CA GLN A 127 1.95 -6.25 -3.50
C GLN A 127 2.13 -5.00 -2.60
N SER A 128 3.22 -4.26 -2.81
CA SER A 128 3.53 -3.04 -2.05
C SER A 128 3.87 -1.89 -2.99
N CYS A 129 3.30 -0.72 -2.74
CA CYS A 129 3.54 0.47 -3.57
C CYS A 129 5.01 0.92 -3.57
N ASN A 130 5.74 0.63 -2.49
CA ASN A 130 7.16 0.95 -2.29
C ASN A 130 8.09 -0.24 -2.57
N ALA A 131 7.61 -1.34 -3.12
CA ALA A 131 8.46 -2.48 -3.46
C ALA A 131 9.60 -2.03 -4.39
N PRO A 132 10.88 -2.34 -4.07
CA PRO A 132 12.03 -1.93 -4.86
C PRO A 132 12.18 -2.83 -6.10
N THR A 133 11.27 -2.69 -7.03
CA THR A 133 11.14 -3.56 -8.22
C THR A 133 12.15 -3.27 -9.32
N LYS A 134 12.96 -2.21 -9.17
CA LYS A 134 14.04 -1.88 -10.09
C LYS A 134 15.36 -1.79 -9.31
N MET A 135 16.27 -2.73 -9.55
CA MET A 135 17.60 -2.69 -8.96
C MET A 135 18.59 -2.08 -9.95
N LEU A 136 19.25 -1.00 -9.56
CA LEU A 136 20.28 -0.30 -10.31
C LEU A 136 21.63 -0.67 -9.72
N VAL A 137 22.46 -1.30 -10.53
CA VAL A 137 23.81 -1.78 -10.15
C VAL A 137 24.77 -1.36 -11.24
N SER A 138 26.00 -1.00 -10.86
CA SER A 138 27.03 -0.69 -11.84
C SER A 138 27.38 -1.90 -12.72
N SER A 139 27.89 -1.65 -13.92
CA SER A 139 28.34 -2.71 -14.83
C SER A 139 29.40 -3.61 -14.22
N LYS A 140 30.26 -3.07 -13.35
CA LYS A 140 31.30 -3.82 -12.62
C LYS A 140 30.71 -4.92 -11.73
N ASN A 141 29.57 -4.67 -11.10
CA ASN A 141 28.94 -5.58 -10.13
C ASN A 141 27.75 -6.34 -10.72
N TYR A 142 27.40 -6.10 -11.99
CA TYR A 142 26.13 -6.52 -12.58
C TYR A 142 25.97 -8.06 -12.60
N ASP A 143 26.94 -8.79 -13.13
CA ASP A 143 26.83 -10.25 -13.27
C ASP A 143 26.70 -10.94 -11.92
N LYS A 144 27.49 -10.50 -10.93
CA LYS A 144 27.38 -11.02 -9.56
C LYS A 144 26.05 -10.66 -8.91
N ALA A 145 25.54 -9.46 -9.13
CA ALA A 145 24.24 -9.06 -8.62
C ALA A 145 23.09 -9.89 -9.22
N VAL A 146 23.16 -10.19 -10.51
CA VAL A 146 22.18 -11.06 -11.19
C VAL A 146 22.22 -12.47 -10.59
N GLU A 147 23.40 -13.07 -10.40
CA GLU A 147 23.56 -14.40 -9.79
C GLU A 147 22.90 -14.47 -8.41
N VAL A 148 23.20 -13.48 -7.56
CA VAL A 148 22.64 -13.39 -6.19
C VAL A 148 21.13 -13.17 -6.20
N ALA A 149 20.63 -12.29 -7.07
CA ALA A 149 19.20 -12.01 -7.19
C ALA A 149 18.43 -13.27 -7.65
N VAL A 150 18.93 -13.99 -8.65
CA VAL A 150 18.34 -15.24 -9.14
C VAL A 150 18.33 -16.30 -8.06
N THR A 151 19.43 -16.46 -7.32
CA THR A 151 19.51 -17.41 -6.20
C THR A 151 18.51 -17.04 -5.10
N THR A 152 18.39 -15.77 -4.77
CA THR A 152 17.42 -15.28 -3.79
C THR A 152 15.99 -15.56 -4.23
N ALA A 153 15.67 -15.32 -5.50
CA ALA A 153 14.34 -15.59 -6.05
C ALA A 153 14.00 -17.08 -6.01
N LYS A 154 14.92 -17.97 -6.43
CA LYS A 154 14.74 -19.43 -6.40
C LYS A 154 14.52 -19.98 -4.98
N ASN A 155 15.14 -19.36 -3.98
CA ASN A 155 15.00 -19.76 -2.57
C ASN A 155 13.80 -19.11 -1.86
N THR A 156 13.06 -18.25 -2.54
CA THR A 156 11.84 -17.63 -1.97
C THR A 156 10.64 -18.54 -2.26
N THR A 157 10.19 -19.24 -1.24
CA THR A 157 9.07 -20.17 -1.34
C THR A 157 7.73 -19.43 -1.27
N VAL A 158 6.78 -19.85 -2.10
CA VAL A 158 5.42 -19.31 -2.17
C VAL A 158 4.43 -20.41 -1.84
N GLY A 159 3.45 -20.15 -0.98
CA GLY A 159 2.46 -21.17 -0.64
C GLY A 159 1.39 -20.73 0.35
N ASP A 160 0.74 -21.70 0.96
CA ASP A 160 -0.32 -21.50 1.94
C ASP A 160 0.19 -20.69 3.14
N PRO A 161 -0.50 -19.60 3.55
CA PRO A 161 -0.13 -18.81 4.72
C PRO A 161 -0.05 -19.58 6.04
N HIS A 162 -0.69 -20.73 6.13
CA HIS A 162 -0.63 -21.63 7.29
C HIS A 162 0.53 -22.63 7.24
N GLY A 163 1.27 -22.68 6.13
CA GLY A 163 2.43 -23.54 5.93
C GLY A 163 3.76 -22.82 6.17
N GLU A 164 4.87 -23.55 6.02
CA GLU A 164 6.23 -23.01 6.16
C GLU A 164 6.72 -22.37 4.85
N PHE A 165 6.00 -21.38 4.35
CA PHE A 165 6.36 -20.64 3.15
C PHE A 165 6.75 -19.20 3.48
N ARG A 166 7.66 -18.62 2.68
CA ARG A 166 8.16 -17.27 2.93
C ARG A 166 7.16 -16.19 2.56
N ILE A 167 6.39 -16.42 1.50
CA ILE A 167 5.35 -15.50 1.03
C ILE A 167 4.06 -16.25 0.72
N GLY A 168 2.94 -15.57 0.90
CA GLY A 168 1.62 -16.10 0.63
C GLY A 168 1.14 -15.85 -0.80
N PRO A 169 -0.15 -16.11 -1.08
CA PRO A 169 -0.75 -15.92 -2.39
C PRO A 169 -0.97 -14.43 -2.73
N ILE A 170 -1.28 -14.17 -3.99
CA ILE A 170 -1.83 -12.89 -4.44
C ILE A 170 -3.20 -12.65 -3.79
N ALA A 171 -3.50 -11.41 -3.43
CA ALA A 171 -4.64 -11.02 -2.58
C ALA A 171 -6.01 -11.47 -3.11
N ASN A 172 -6.19 -11.53 -4.43
CA ASN A 172 -7.43 -11.98 -5.06
C ASN A 172 -7.24 -12.41 -6.52
N LYS A 173 -8.24 -13.09 -7.05
CA LYS A 173 -8.24 -13.63 -8.42
C LYS A 173 -8.04 -12.53 -9.48
N THR A 174 -8.70 -11.39 -9.33
CA THR A 174 -8.57 -10.27 -10.28
C THR A 174 -7.14 -9.74 -10.38
N GLN A 175 -6.42 -9.66 -9.27
CA GLN A 175 -5.01 -9.26 -9.27
C GLN A 175 -4.13 -10.36 -9.86
N TYR A 176 -4.39 -11.62 -9.53
CA TYR A 176 -3.67 -12.76 -10.08
C TYR A 176 -3.77 -12.83 -11.61
N GLU A 177 -4.96 -12.64 -12.15
CA GLU A 177 -5.19 -12.66 -13.61
C GLU A 177 -4.63 -11.45 -14.35
N LYS A 178 -4.35 -10.35 -13.63
CA LYS A 178 -3.78 -9.14 -14.19
C LYS A 178 -2.25 -9.20 -14.33
N ILE A 179 -1.57 -9.98 -13.48
CA ILE A 179 -0.12 -10.13 -13.45
C ILE A 179 0.34 -11.13 -14.53
#